data_5fa5e728c2c2f9c6103460bf03525831
#
_entry.id   5fa5e728c2c2f9c6103460bf03525831
#
_cell.length_a   1.000
_cell.length_b   1.000
_cell.length_c   1.000
_cell.angle_alpha   90.00
_cell.angle_beta   90.00
_cell.angle_gamma   90.00
#
_symmetry.space_group_name_H-M   'P 1'
#
loop_
_entity.id
_entity.type
_entity.pdbx_description
1 polymer ?
#
loop_
_entity_poly.entity_id
_entity_poly.type
_entity_poly.pdbx_seq_one_letter_code
_entity_poly.pdbx_strand_id
1 'polypeptide(L)'
;MPKPEDFEVIRERRPHWEFLQKLPRELHGFTFKEGGLILPKEQRGYAIEDGEDTGGHEFLLGTYENEAARRRLDLVYTKETYDYVPIRQVGLLRYRDFRFITRDKDQFVEWISGRIDELVEETTPTYIPRSAHLLKVKGILDWHFPDTLPDRIGNFVKFIGPQHPLEFLNATTVILDYVDFDGCNELVFFYNRARNEYYAENKKHMFPSTMHEFDAKKLTDLEELLAEKLEPYLLELGR
;
A
#
# COMPACT_ATOMS: atom_id res chain seq x y z
N MET A 1 28.11 7.19 10.98
CA MET A 1 26.73 6.66 10.96
C MET A 1 26.17 6.77 12.37
N PRO A 2 24.96 7.31 12.59
CA PRO A 2 24.30 7.26 13.89
C PRO A 2 24.21 5.81 14.37
N LYS A 3 24.35 5.60 15.69
CA LYS A 3 24.17 4.25 16.26
C LYS A 3 22.69 3.87 16.16
N PRO A 4 22.38 2.59 15.86
CA PRO A 4 21.01 2.11 15.87
C PRO A 4 20.35 2.39 17.21
N GLU A 5 19.14 2.93 17.19
CA GLU A 5 18.37 3.20 18.40
C GLU A 5 17.45 1.98 18.70
N ASP A 6 17.37 1.58 19.98
CA ASP A 6 16.41 0.56 20.40
C ASP A 6 15.02 1.18 20.57
N PHE A 7 13.96 0.36 20.49
CA PHE A 7 12.58 0.79 20.65
C PHE A 7 12.30 1.51 21.98
N GLU A 8 12.95 1.11 23.05
CA GLU A 8 12.84 1.77 24.35
C GLU A 8 13.33 3.22 24.27
N VAL A 9 14.46 3.45 23.62
CA VAL A 9 15.03 4.79 23.42
C VAL A 9 14.10 5.65 22.55
N ILE A 10 13.55 5.07 21.48
CA ILE A 10 12.59 5.75 20.61
C ILE A 10 11.32 6.09 21.40
N ARG A 11 10.79 5.14 22.17
CA ARG A 11 9.59 5.30 23.00
C ARG A 11 9.75 6.39 24.04
N GLU A 12 10.90 6.43 24.72
CA GLU A 12 11.18 7.44 25.74
C GLU A 12 11.36 8.85 25.13
N ARG A 13 11.97 8.96 23.96
CA ARG A 13 12.22 10.25 23.29
C ARG A 13 11.03 10.79 22.52
N ARG A 14 10.13 9.92 22.05
CA ARG A 14 9.01 10.31 21.19
C ARG A 14 8.12 11.42 21.77
N PRO A 15 7.77 11.44 23.08
CA PRO A 15 6.98 12.53 23.65
C PRO A 15 7.61 13.91 23.49
N HIS A 16 8.91 13.97 23.29
CA HIS A 16 9.70 15.20 23.06
C HIS A 16 9.90 15.54 21.59
N TRP A 17 9.28 14.76 20.67
CA TRP A 17 9.37 15.03 19.25
C TRP A 17 8.33 16.09 18.84
N GLU A 18 8.72 17.36 19.05
CA GLU A 18 7.86 18.50 18.75
C GLU A 18 7.30 18.51 17.34
N PHE A 19 7.99 17.88 16.35
CA PHE A 19 7.53 17.86 14.99
C PHE A 19 6.19 17.11 14.84
N LEU A 20 5.97 16.01 15.58
CA LEU A 20 4.71 15.27 15.55
C LEU A 20 3.53 16.13 16.05
N GLN A 21 3.80 17.03 17.01
CA GLN A 21 2.81 17.96 17.53
C GLN A 21 2.50 19.09 16.54
N LYS A 22 3.47 19.43 15.67
CA LYS A 22 3.33 20.46 14.64
C LYS A 22 2.70 19.95 13.34
N LEU A 23 2.58 18.63 13.16
CA LEU A 23 1.93 18.07 11.98
C LEU A 23 0.45 18.45 11.98
N PRO A 24 -0.11 18.82 10.80
CA PRO A 24 -1.54 19.09 10.66
C PRO A 24 -2.38 17.91 11.16
N ARG A 25 -3.45 18.20 11.89
CA ARG A 25 -4.32 17.14 12.42
C ARG A 25 -5.24 16.54 11.35
N GLU A 26 -5.49 17.28 10.30
CA GLU A 26 -6.28 16.84 9.16
C GLU A 26 -5.64 17.26 7.85
N LEU A 27 -5.54 16.34 6.89
CA LEU A 27 -5.02 16.57 5.54
C LEU A 27 -5.80 15.68 4.55
N HIS A 28 -6.34 16.25 3.49
CA HIS A 28 -6.97 15.53 2.38
C HIS A 28 -8.00 14.47 2.83
N GLY A 29 -8.73 14.72 3.93
CA GLY A 29 -9.70 13.77 4.50
C GLY A 29 -9.10 12.67 5.34
N PHE A 30 -7.80 12.76 5.66
CA PHE A 30 -7.12 11.90 6.63
C PHE A 30 -6.98 12.62 7.96
N THR A 31 -7.16 11.89 9.06
CA THR A 31 -6.95 12.38 10.42
C THR A 31 -5.65 11.84 10.98
N PHE A 32 -4.84 12.73 11.58
CA PHE A 32 -3.60 12.34 12.25
C PHE A 32 -3.89 11.76 13.63
N LYS A 33 -3.39 10.55 13.86
CA LYS A 33 -3.41 9.86 15.17
C LYS A 33 -1.96 9.70 15.67
N GLU A 34 -1.72 10.02 16.92
CA GLU A 34 -0.40 9.81 17.51
C GLU A 34 -0.15 8.31 17.69
N GLY A 35 1.07 7.88 17.39
CA GLY A 35 1.54 6.52 17.61
C GLY A 35 2.03 6.29 19.05
N GLY A 36 3.06 5.51 19.21
CA GLY A 36 3.70 5.18 20.48
C GLY A 36 3.55 3.72 20.88
N LEU A 37 3.16 2.89 19.92
CA LEU A 37 3.02 1.44 20.11
C LEU A 37 3.89 0.67 19.10
N ILE A 38 4.28 -0.52 19.51
CA ILE A 38 4.93 -1.49 18.64
C ILE A 38 3.83 -2.18 17.87
N LEU A 39 3.91 -2.13 16.53
CA LEU A 39 2.92 -2.77 15.68
C LEU A 39 3.11 -4.29 15.72
N PRO A 40 2.06 -5.06 16.04
CA PRO A 40 2.11 -6.50 15.97
C PRO A 40 2.34 -6.98 14.53
N LYS A 41 2.88 -8.17 14.39
CA LYS A 41 3.27 -8.75 13.10
C LYS A 41 2.07 -8.90 12.14
N GLU A 42 0.90 -9.22 12.67
CA GLU A 42 -0.35 -9.39 11.91
C GLU A 42 -0.82 -8.09 11.23
N GLN A 43 -0.53 -6.94 11.82
CA GLN A 43 -0.89 -5.64 11.23
C GLN A 43 0.03 -5.20 10.10
N ARG A 44 1.08 -5.97 9.78
CA ARG A 44 2.06 -5.64 8.74
C ARG A 44 1.72 -6.21 7.37
N GLY A 45 0.63 -6.97 7.26
CA GLY A 45 0.26 -7.62 6.01
C GLY A 45 1.13 -8.82 5.63
N TYR A 46 1.84 -9.40 6.61
CA TYR A 46 2.56 -10.67 6.43
C TYR A 46 1.93 -11.72 7.33
N ALA A 47 1.64 -12.87 6.77
CA ALA A 47 1.25 -14.02 7.55
C ALA A 47 2.41 -14.48 8.44
N ILE A 48 2.08 -14.94 9.63
CA ILE A 48 3.05 -15.53 10.55
C ILE A 48 3.25 -16.97 10.11
N GLU A 49 4.46 -17.33 9.66
CA GLU A 49 4.87 -18.72 9.71
C GLU A 49 5.04 -19.15 11.18
N ASP A 50 4.52 -20.33 11.51
CA ASP A 50 4.48 -20.87 12.86
C ASP A 50 5.84 -20.81 13.59
N GLY A 51 5.80 -20.27 14.80
CA GLY A 51 6.79 -20.51 15.81
C GLY A 51 7.79 -19.39 16.07
N GLU A 52 7.60 -18.72 17.16
CA GLU A 52 8.33 -17.70 17.88
C GLU A 52 7.90 -16.26 17.58
N ASP A 53 7.09 -15.76 18.47
CA ASP A 53 6.84 -14.32 18.64
C ASP A 53 8.14 -13.61 19.02
N THR A 54 8.83 -13.13 18.03
CA THR A 54 10.01 -12.29 18.18
C THR A 54 9.63 -10.82 18.28
N GLY A 55 8.61 -10.46 19.03
CA GLY A 55 8.22 -9.07 19.29
C GLY A 55 8.11 -8.17 18.05
N GLY A 56 7.25 -7.19 18.07
CA GLY A 56 7.08 -6.26 16.93
C GLY A 56 8.41 -5.62 16.49
N HIS A 57 8.62 -5.53 15.18
CA HIS A 57 9.81 -4.92 14.57
C HIS A 57 9.59 -3.48 14.10
N GLU A 58 8.37 -2.98 14.20
CA GLU A 58 7.97 -1.66 13.77
C GLU A 58 7.38 -0.86 14.93
N PHE A 59 7.93 0.33 15.17
CA PHE A 59 7.41 1.27 16.16
C PHE A 59 6.67 2.39 15.44
N LEU A 60 5.37 2.51 15.69
CA LEU A 60 4.53 3.55 15.09
C LEU A 60 4.78 4.89 15.79
N LEU A 61 5.24 5.87 15.03
CA LEU A 61 5.44 7.25 15.49
C LEU A 61 4.15 8.05 15.42
N GLY A 62 3.39 7.87 14.37
CA GLY A 62 2.10 8.48 14.09
C GLY A 62 1.52 7.97 12.79
N THR A 63 0.23 8.18 12.59
CA THR A 63 -0.47 7.75 11.38
C THR A 63 -1.46 8.81 10.89
N TYR A 64 -1.56 8.97 9.57
CA TYR A 64 -2.68 9.60 8.91
C TYR A 64 -3.61 8.52 8.39
N GLU A 65 -4.87 8.53 8.78
CA GLU A 65 -5.83 7.49 8.45
C GLU A 65 -7.12 8.07 7.89
N ASN A 66 -7.59 7.47 6.80
CA ASN A 66 -8.94 7.62 6.28
C ASN A 66 -9.63 6.25 6.30
N GLU A 67 -10.36 5.97 7.38
CA GLU A 67 -11.04 4.68 7.60
C GLU A 67 -12.07 4.39 6.49
N ALA A 68 -12.82 5.40 6.07
CA ALA A 68 -13.83 5.25 5.03
C ALA A 68 -13.23 4.84 3.68
N ALA A 69 -12.05 5.37 3.36
CA ALA A 69 -11.32 5.02 2.15
C ALA A 69 -10.42 3.78 2.34
N ARG A 70 -10.34 3.22 3.53
CA ARG A 70 -9.43 2.11 3.89
C ARG A 70 -7.98 2.40 3.48
N ARG A 71 -7.52 3.63 3.77
CA ARG A 71 -6.18 4.11 3.42
C ARG A 71 -5.47 4.71 4.62
N ARG A 72 -4.16 4.47 4.70
CA ARG A 72 -3.34 4.92 5.82
C ARG A 72 -1.91 5.22 5.39
N LEU A 73 -1.31 6.22 6.03
CA LEU A 73 0.10 6.56 5.94
C LEU A 73 0.69 6.48 7.35
N ASP A 74 1.48 5.46 7.62
CA ASP A 74 2.17 5.25 8.89
C ASP A 74 3.57 5.87 8.84
N LEU A 75 3.93 6.63 9.86
CA LEU A 75 5.30 7.05 10.12
C LEU A 75 5.91 6.05 11.09
N VAL A 76 6.93 5.31 10.66
CA VAL A 76 7.41 4.13 11.38
C VAL A 76 8.93 4.17 11.55
N TYR A 77 9.40 3.66 12.69
CA TYR A 77 10.78 3.24 12.88
C TYR A 77 10.85 1.70 12.89
N THR A 78 11.76 1.13 12.10
CA THR A 78 11.90 -0.33 11.99
C THR A 78 13.14 -0.81 12.71
N LYS A 79 13.02 -1.88 13.54
CA LYS A 79 14.13 -2.48 14.26
C LYS A 79 15.02 -3.36 13.38
N GLU A 80 14.47 -3.93 12.31
CA GLU A 80 15.21 -4.83 11.42
C GLU A 80 16.34 -4.11 10.67
N THR A 81 16.04 -2.91 10.19
CA THR A 81 16.97 -2.12 9.38
C THR A 81 17.42 -0.85 10.07
N TYR A 82 16.81 -0.53 11.22
CA TYR A 82 17.03 0.71 11.99
C TYR A 82 16.69 1.98 11.22
N ASP A 83 15.67 1.89 10.37
CA ASP A 83 15.27 2.99 9.50
C ASP A 83 13.98 3.65 9.98
N TYR A 84 13.91 4.97 9.80
CA TYR A 84 12.67 5.72 9.76
C TYR A 84 12.11 5.66 8.35
N VAL A 85 10.84 5.34 8.20
CA VAL A 85 10.20 5.18 6.89
C VAL A 85 8.70 5.42 6.95
N PRO A 86 8.11 6.15 5.98
CA PRO A 86 6.68 6.16 5.77
C PRO A 86 6.24 4.83 5.13
N ILE A 87 5.14 4.28 5.63
CA ILE A 87 4.52 3.08 5.09
C ILE A 87 3.11 3.43 4.65
N ARG A 88 2.79 3.13 3.41
CA ARG A 88 1.44 3.32 2.88
C ARG A 88 0.65 2.02 2.99
N GLN A 89 -0.60 2.15 3.37
CA GLN A 89 -1.57 1.08 3.29
C GLN A 89 -2.76 1.54 2.47
N VAL A 90 -3.11 0.77 1.44
CA VAL A 90 -4.23 1.00 0.55
C VAL A 90 -4.98 -0.33 0.42
N GLY A 91 -6.13 -0.44 1.09
CA GLY A 91 -6.78 -1.73 1.24
C GLY A 91 -5.91 -2.73 2.00
N LEU A 92 -5.60 -3.86 1.37
CA LEU A 92 -4.68 -4.87 1.89
C LEU A 92 -3.24 -4.70 1.37
N LEU A 93 -3.00 -3.78 0.45
CA LEU A 93 -1.66 -3.46 -0.02
C LEU A 93 -0.95 -2.59 1.02
N ARG A 94 0.23 -3.05 1.46
CA ARG A 94 1.07 -2.32 2.41
C ARG A 94 2.51 -2.29 1.91
N TYR A 95 3.08 -1.10 1.76
CA TYR A 95 4.41 -0.92 1.20
C TYR A 95 5.14 0.28 1.77
N ARG A 96 6.49 0.19 1.79
CA ARG A 96 7.38 1.25 2.26
C ARG A 96 7.59 2.30 1.17
N ASP A 97 7.56 3.58 1.53
CA ASP A 97 7.95 4.64 0.62
C ASP A 97 9.46 4.86 0.70
N PHE A 98 10.19 4.18 -0.18
CA PHE A 98 11.65 4.20 -0.19
C PHE A 98 12.27 5.57 -0.50
N ARG A 99 11.49 6.56 -0.95
CA ARG A 99 11.96 7.93 -1.17
C ARG A 99 12.36 8.62 0.14
N PHE A 100 11.84 8.14 1.27
CA PHE A 100 11.96 8.77 2.59
C PHE A 100 12.53 7.81 3.64
N ILE A 101 13.27 6.78 3.23
CA ILE A 101 13.93 5.87 4.16
C ILE A 101 15.27 6.46 4.61
N THR A 102 15.50 6.54 5.91
CA THR A 102 16.76 7.02 6.48
C THR A 102 16.95 6.51 7.91
N ARG A 103 18.22 6.36 8.33
CA ARG A 103 18.61 6.10 9.72
C ARG A 103 18.80 7.38 10.54
N ASP A 104 18.78 8.53 9.89
CA ASP A 104 18.95 9.82 10.52
C ASP A 104 17.58 10.40 10.87
N LYS A 105 17.33 10.54 12.18
CA LYS A 105 16.08 11.09 12.70
C LYS A 105 15.85 12.53 12.22
N ASP A 106 16.88 13.36 12.23
CA ASP A 106 16.72 14.78 11.92
C ASP A 106 16.44 14.97 10.42
N GLN A 107 17.06 14.15 9.57
CA GLN A 107 16.74 14.08 8.15
C GLN A 107 15.29 13.59 7.91
N PHE A 108 14.84 12.57 8.66
CA PHE A 108 13.46 12.11 8.56
C PHE A 108 12.48 13.22 8.96
N VAL A 109 12.73 13.90 10.07
CA VAL A 109 11.93 15.04 10.54
C VAL A 109 11.85 16.15 9.49
N GLU A 110 12.97 16.51 8.88
CA GLU A 110 13.04 17.52 7.81
C GLU A 110 12.16 17.11 6.61
N TRP A 111 12.34 15.88 6.13
CA TRP A 111 11.59 15.37 4.98
C TRP A 111 10.10 15.29 5.24
N ILE A 112 9.70 14.73 6.39
CA ILE A 112 8.28 14.59 6.72
C ILE A 112 7.65 15.96 6.96
N SER A 113 8.29 16.85 7.72
CA SER A 113 7.74 18.19 7.95
C SER A 113 7.59 19.01 6.67
N GLY A 114 8.49 18.82 5.71
CA GLY A 114 8.44 19.54 4.43
C GLY A 114 7.50 18.92 3.38
N ARG A 115 7.10 17.65 3.52
CA ARG A 115 6.42 16.90 2.46
C ARG A 115 5.22 16.08 2.92
N ILE A 116 4.78 16.24 4.14
CA ILE A 116 3.66 15.45 4.68
C ILE A 116 2.37 15.67 3.88
N ASP A 117 2.11 16.87 3.44
CA ASP A 117 0.95 17.19 2.62
C ASP A 117 0.93 16.37 1.32
N GLU A 118 2.03 16.36 0.59
CA GLU A 118 2.20 15.56 -0.63
C GLU A 118 2.08 14.05 -0.35
N LEU A 119 2.69 13.56 0.74
CA LEU A 119 2.65 12.15 1.10
C LEU A 119 1.21 11.67 1.40
N VAL A 120 0.44 12.50 2.08
CA VAL A 120 -0.98 12.20 2.36
C VAL A 120 -1.81 12.32 1.09
N GLU A 121 -1.62 13.38 0.27
CA GLU A 121 -2.30 13.54 -1.01
C GLU A 121 -2.09 12.31 -1.91
N GLU A 122 -0.84 11.85 -2.06
CA GLU A 122 -0.49 10.66 -2.85
C GLU A 122 -1.13 9.36 -2.32
N THR A 123 -1.68 9.38 -1.10
CA THR A 123 -2.38 8.24 -0.50
C THR A 123 -3.89 8.31 -0.72
N THR A 124 -4.42 9.44 -1.22
CA THR A 124 -5.86 9.62 -1.47
C THR A 124 -6.41 8.71 -2.57
N PRO A 125 -7.72 8.37 -2.55
CA PRO A 125 -8.34 7.58 -3.62
C PRO A 125 -8.36 8.28 -4.99
N THR A 126 -8.28 9.61 -5.00
CA THR A 126 -8.40 10.44 -6.20
C THR A 126 -7.05 10.89 -6.76
N TYR A 127 -5.96 10.53 -6.09
CA TYR A 127 -4.62 10.88 -6.56
C TYR A 127 -4.32 10.22 -7.91
N ILE A 128 -3.80 11.02 -8.82
CA ILE A 128 -3.30 10.54 -10.11
C ILE A 128 -1.77 10.55 -10.07
N PRO A 129 -1.10 9.40 -10.26
CA PRO A 129 0.35 9.31 -10.18
C PRO A 129 1.08 10.26 -11.12
N ARG A 130 2.26 10.71 -10.75
CA ARG A 130 3.13 11.53 -11.62
C ARG A 130 3.49 10.83 -12.94
N SER A 131 3.47 9.50 -12.94
CA SER A 131 3.65 8.67 -14.14
C SER A 131 2.41 8.59 -15.04
N ALA A 132 1.33 9.30 -14.73
CA ALA A 132 0.03 9.24 -15.44
C ALA A 132 0.15 9.44 -16.96
N HIS A 133 1.08 10.30 -17.42
CA HIS A 133 1.31 10.51 -18.84
C HIS A 133 1.72 9.21 -19.58
N LEU A 134 2.51 8.34 -18.92
CA LEU A 134 2.89 7.03 -19.45
C LEU A 134 1.69 6.07 -19.45
N LEU A 135 0.89 6.09 -18.39
CA LEU A 135 -0.31 5.27 -18.30
C LEU A 135 -1.34 5.67 -19.36
N LYS A 136 -1.45 6.98 -19.65
CA LYS A 136 -2.29 7.48 -20.74
C LYS A 136 -1.82 7.01 -22.11
N VAL A 137 -0.52 7.10 -22.39
CA VAL A 137 0.07 6.58 -23.66
C VAL A 137 -0.21 5.09 -23.85
N LYS A 138 -0.29 4.32 -22.75
CA LYS A 138 -0.63 2.90 -22.76
C LYS A 138 -2.13 2.62 -22.82
N GLY A 139 -2.96 3.66 -22.79
CA GLY A 139 -4.42 3.55 -22.77
C GLY A 139 -5.00 3.10 -21.42
N ILE A 140 -4.18 3.02 -20.36
CA ILE A 140 -4.61 2.52 -19.05
C ILE A 140 -5.60 3.48 -18.39
N LEU A 141 -5.36 4.80 -18.42
CA LEU A 141 -6.28 5.79 -17.83
C LEU A 141 -7.62 5.88 -18.57
N ASP A 142 -7.64 5.53 -19.86
CA ASP A 142 -8.83 5.52 -20.71
C ASP A 142 -9.38 4.09 -20.88
N TRP A 143 -8.95 3.15 -20.03
CA TRP A 143 -9.35 1.76 -20.09
C TRP A 143 -10.71 1.56 -19.39
N HIS A 144 -11.77 1.48 -20.20
CA HIS A 144 -13.15 1.36 -19.73
C HIS A 144 -13.68 -0.07 -19.60
N PHE A 145 -12.92 -1.08 -20.00
CA PHE A 145 -13.35 -2.47 -19.85
C PHE A 145 -13.66 -2.84 -18.39
N PRO A 146 -12.88 -2.42 -17.37
CA PRO A 146 -13.21 -2.66 -15.96
C PRO A 146 -14.54 -2.07 -15.49
N ASP A 147 -15.08 -1.06 -16.21
CA ASP A 147 -16.39 -0.47 -15.90
C ASP A 147 -17.53 -1.47 -16.24
N THR A 148 -17.28 -2.44 -17.12
CA THR A 148 -18.22 -3.51 -17.48
C THR A 148 -18.18 -4.71 -16.53
N LEU A 149 -17.12 -4.81 -15.72
CA LEU A 149 -16.95 -5.85 -14.73
C LEU A 149 -17.81 -5.58 -13.48
N PRO A 150 -18.35 -6.61 -12.81
CA PRO A 150 -19.11 -6.43 -11.59
C PRO A 150 -18.31 -5.69 -10.51
N ASP A 151 -18.97 -4.77 -9.79
CA ASP A 151 -18.36 -4.10 -8.64
C ASP A 151 -18.17 -5.06 -7.45
N ARG A 152 -18.88 -6.19 -7.46
CA ARG A 152 -18.78 -7.25 -6.45
C ARG A 152 -18.88 -8.63 -7.10
N ILE A 153 -17.97 -9.52 -6.67
CA ILE A 153 -17.97 -10.95 -7.03
C ILE A 153 -17.79 -11.75 -5.73
N GLY A 154 -18.80 -12.45 -5.28
CA GLY A 154 -18.79 -13.09 -3.96
C GLY A 154 -18.55 -12.07 -2.84
N ASN A 155 -17.50 -12.26 -2.04
CA ASN A 155 -17.09 -11.33 -0.99
C ASN A 155 -16.16 -10.22 -1.49
N PHE A 156 -15.61 -10.35 -2.69
CA PHE A 156 -14.69 -9.37 -3.25
C PHE A 156 -15.42 -8.14 -3.75
N VAL A 157 -14.87 -6.97 -3.44
CA VAL A 157 -15.30 -5.68 -3.98
C VAL A 157 -14.19 -5.10 -4.87
N LYS A 158 -14.58 -4.50 -5.98
CA LYS A 158 -13.64 -3.76 -6.84
C LYS A 158 -13.20 -2.49 -6.07
N PHE A 159 -11.91 -2.41 -5.72
CA PHE A 159 -11.39 -1.40 -4.81
C PHE A 159 -10.54 -0.34 -5.50
N ILE A 160 -9.72 -0.74 -6.46
CA ILE A 160 -8.94 0.17 -7.33
C ILE A 160 -9.37 -0.05 -8.77
N GLY A 161 -9.49 1.05 -9.51
CA GLY A 161 -9.76 1.05 -10.94
C GLY A 161 -8.72 1.85 -11.72
N PRO A 162 -8.68 1.69 -13.05
CA PRO A 162 -7.64 2.29 -13.91
C PRO A 162 -7.71 3.81 -13.98
N GLN A 163 -8.85 4.44 -13.64
CA GLN A 163 -9.01 5.89 -13.63
C GLN A 163 -8.25 6.53 -12.46
N HIS A 164 -8.03 5.78 -11.37
CA HIS A 164 -7.27 6.19 -10.19
C HIS A 164 -6.26 5.10 -9.79
N PRO A 165 -5.27 4.83 -10.65
CA PRO A 165 -4.30 3.78 -10.45
C PRO A 165 -3.37 4.12 -9.29
N LEU A 166 -2.88 3.10 -8.58
CA LEU A 166 -1.95 3.27 -7.48
C LEU A 166 -0.51 3.03 -7.94
N GLU A 167 0.36 4.03 -7.80
CA GLU A 167 1.80 3.81 -8.00
C GLU A 167 2.36 2.93 -6.88
N PHE A 168 3.00 1.84 -7.28
CA PHE A 168 3.50 0.82 -6.38
C PHE A 168 5.02 0.66 -6.53
N LEU A 169 5.61 -0.35 -5.91
CA LEU A 169 7.05 -0.60 -5.91
C LEU A 169 7.58 -1.03 -7.29
N ASN A 170 8.89 -0.90 -7.51
CA ASN A 170 9.61 -1.49 -8.65
C ASN A 170 9.04 -1.12 -10.04
N ALA A 171 8.68 0.15 -10.22
CA ALA A 171 8.09 0.65 -11.46
C ALA A 171 6.78 -0.06 -11.86
N THR A 172 6.03 -0.58 -10.89
CA THR A 172 4.70 -1.14 -11.10
C THR A 172 3.61 -0.15 -10.73
N THR A 173 2.45 -0.33 -11.33
CA THR A 173 1.24 0.44 -11.05
C THR A 173 0.08 -0.53 -10.91
N VAL A 174 -0.65 -0.44 -9.79
CA VAL A 174 -1.92 -1.18 -9.63
C VAL A 174 -2.96 -0.50 -10.51
N ILE A 175 -3.60 -1.27 -11.38
CA ILE A 175 -4.57 -0.78 -12.36
C ILE A 175 -5.99 -1.32 -12.12
N LEU A 176 -6.09 -2.42 -11.39
CA LEU A 176 -7.36 -3.01 -10.96
C LEU A 176 -7.09 -3.84 -9.70
N ASP A 177 -8.04 -3.81 -8.76
CA ASP A 177 -7.93 -4.56 -7.51
C ASP A 177 -9.30 -5.01 -7.04
N TYR A 178 -9.41 -6.29 -6.67
CA TYR A 178 -10.55 -6.90 -6.03
C TYR A 178 -10.17 -7.41 -4.64
N VAL A 179 -10.86 -6.93 -3.61
CA VAL A 179 -10.51 -7.19 -2.20
C VAL A 179 -11.69 -7.79 -1.45
N ASP A 180 -11.45 -8.90 -0.78
CA ASP A 180 -12.28 -9.45 0.30
C ASP A 180 -11.66 -9.04 1.64
N PHE A 181 -12.17 -7.96 2.22
CA PHE A 181 -11.62 -7.41 3.46
C PHE A 181 -11.82 -8.31 4.66
N ASP A 182 -12.92 -9.05 4.72
CA ASP A 182 -13.25 -9.91 5.85
C ASP A 182 -12.43 -11.21 5.82
N GLY A 183 -12.25 -11.78 4.63
CA GLY A 183 -11.40 -12.95 4.41
C GLY A 183 -9.92 -12.63 4.29
N CYS A 184 -9.54 -11.34 4.24
CA CYS A 184 -8.17 -10.90 3.97
C CYS A 184 -7.60 -11.50 2.68
N ASN A 185 -8.43 -11.58 1.62
CA ASN A 185 -8.06 -12.08 0.31
C ASN A 185 -8.04 -10.93 -0.70
N GLU A 186 -7.14 -10.99 -1.67
CA GLU A 186 -6.95 -9.93 -2.65
C GLU A 186 -6.53 -10.54 -4.00
N LEU A 187 -7.03 -9.97 -5.10
CA LEU A 187 -6.54 -10.19 -6.45
C LEU A 187 -6.22 -8.85 -7.07
N VAL A 188 -4.94 -8.56 -7.23
CA VAL A 188 -4.43 -7.27 -7.67
C VAL A 188 -3.76 -7.39 -9.03
N PHE A 189 -4.09 -6.47 -9.95
CA PHE A 189 -3.57 -6.41 -11.31
C PHE A 189 -2.60 -5.24 -11.44
N PHE A 190 -1.42 -5.55 -11.95
CA PHE A 190 -0.33 -4.61 -12.13
C PHE A 190 -0.01 -4.35 -13.59
N TYR A 191 0.40 -3.13 -13.88
CA TYR A 191 1.19 -2.80 -15.07
C TYR A 191 2.65 -2.59 -14.66
N ASN A 192 3.57 -3.38 -15.21
CA ASN A 192 5.01 -3.21 -15.01
C ASN A 192 5.58 -2.34 -16.12
N ARG A 193 5.99 -1.12 -15.78
CA ARG A 193 6.52 -0.13 -16.73
C ARG A 193 7.87 -0.56 -17.33
N ALA A 194 8.71 -1.24 -16.56
CA ALA A 194 10.03 -1.65 -17.00
C ALA A 194 9.98 -2.80 -18.00
N ARG A 195 9.04 -3.74 -17.84
CA ARG A 195 8.87 -4.91 -18.70
C ARG A 195 7.79 -4.72 -19.76
N ASN A 196 7.01 -3.65 -19.66
CA ASN A 196 5.85 -3.37 -20.50
C ASN A 196 4.89 -4.56 -20.58
N GLU A 197 4.45 -5.03 -19.42
CA GLU A 197 3.56 -6.19 -19.28
C GLU A 197 2.55 -5.99 -18.16
N TYR A 198 1.46 -6.75 -18.26
CA TYR A 198 0.41 -6.85 -17.25
C TYR A 198 0.52 -8.21 -16.58
N TYR A 199 0.30 -8.25 -15.27
CA TYR A 199 0.28 -9.47 -14.48
C TYR A 199 -0.60 -9.30 -13.25
N ALA A 200 -0.93 -10.39 -12.59
CA ALA A 200 -1.66 -10.36 -11.34
C ALA A 200 -0.90 -11.07 -10.22
N GLU A 201 -1.21 -10.66 -8.99
CA GLU A 201 -0.83 -11.35 -7.78
C GLU A 201 -2.08 -11.57 -6.93
N ASN A 202 -2.14 -12.66 -6.22
CA ASN A 202 -3.19 -12.89 -5.24
C ASN A 202 -2.64 -12.94 -3.82
N LYS A 203 -3.51 -12.65 -2.86
CA LYS A 203 -3.31 -12.97 -1.45
C LYS A 203 -4.47 -13.81 -0.97
N LYS A 204 -4.17 -14.89 -0.27
CA LYS A 204 -5.15 -15.69 0.47
C LYS A 204 -4.82 -15.62 1.95
N HIS A 205 -5.75 -15.05 2.76
CA HIS A 205 -5.52 -14.81 4.20
C HIS A 205 -4.20 -14.05 4.46
N MET A 206 -3.93 -13.01 3.67
CA MET A 206 -2.71 -12.21 3.66
C MET A 206 -1.45 -12.90 3.14
N PHE A 207 -1.48 -14.20 2.76
CA PHE A 207 -0.34 -14.87 2.13
C PHE A 207 -0.28 -14.56 0.64
N PRO A 208 0.77 -13.88 0.15
CA PRO A 208 0.91 -13.61 -1.26
C PRO A 208 1.28 -14.88 -2.03
N SER A 209 0.76 -15.02 -3.23
CA SER A 209 1.10 -16.08 -4.16
C SER A 209 1.31 -15.52 -5.56
N THR A 210 2.35 -15.99 -6.23
CA THR A 210 2.61 -15.67 -7.64
C THR A 210 1.69 -16.50 -8.52
N MET A 211 1.12 -15.88 -9.55
CA MET A 211 0.25 -16.51 -10.51
C MET A 211 0.58 -16.03 -11.93
N HIS A 212 0.17 -16.78 -12.94
CA HIS A 212 0.44 -16.49 -14.35
C HIS A 212 -0.83 -16.53 -15.23
N GLU A 213 -1.98 -16.78 -14.61
CA GLU A 213 -3.28 -16.94 -15.29
C GLU A 213 -3.75 -15.67 -16.00
N PHE A 214 -3.22 -14.50 -15.57
CA PHE A 214 -3.57 -13.18 -16.11
C PHE A 214 -2.36 -12.43 -16.71
N ASP A 215 -1.27 -13.13 -17.02
CA ASP A 215 -0.12 -12.51 -17.66
C ASP A 215 -0.46 -12.10 -19.11
N ALA A 216 -0.24 -10.82 -19.44
CA ALA A 216 -0.56 -10.27 -20.74
C ALA A 216 0.44 -9.21 -21.19
N LYS A 217 0.60 -9.04 -22.50
CA LYS A 217 1.44 -7.99 -23.10
C LYS A 217 0.64 -6.79 -23.60
N LYS A 218 -0.66 -6.96 -23.78
CA LYS A 218 -1.57 -5.91 -24.24
C LYS A 218 -2.81 -5.85 -23.34
N LEU A 219 -3.45 -4.69 -23.26
CA LEU A 219 -4.72 -4.55 -22.53
C LEU A 219 -5.81 -5.45 -23.10
N THR A 220 -5.89 -5.60 -24.43
CA THR A 220 -6.86 -6.48 -25.11
C THR A 220 -6.72 -7.94 -24.70
N ASP A 221 -5.47 -8.41 -24.54
CA ASP A 221 -5.21 -9.78 -24.11
C ASP A 221 -5.65 -9.97 -22.64
N LEU A 222 -5.41 -8.92 -21.80
CA LEU A 222 -5.88 -8.91 -20.40
C LEU A 222 -7.41 -8.88 -20.32
N GLU A 223 -8.11 -8.13 -21.19
CA GLU A 223 -9.58 -8.09 -21.27
C GLU A 223 -10.16 -9.48 -21.53
N GLU A 224 -9.60 -10.22 -22.48
CA GLU A 224 -10.04 -11.58 -22.78
C GLU A 224 -9.86 -12.51 -21.56
N LEU A 225 -8.72 -12.43 -20.88
CA LEU A 225 -8.45 -13.20 -19.66
C LEU A 225 -9.39 -12.82 -18.51
N LEU A 226 -9.66 -11.52 -18.32
CA LEU A 226 -10.60 -11.05 -17.31
C LEU A 226 -12.03 -11.52 -17.60
N ALA A 227 -12.49 -11.42 -18.87
CA ALA A 227 -13.81 -11.84 -19.27
C ALA A 227 -14.04 -13.36 -19.03
N GLU A 228 -13.00 -14.17 -19.26
CA GLU A 228 -13.10 -15.63 -19.14
C GLU A 228 -12.91 -16.11 -17.69
N LYS A 229 -11.94 -15.54 -16.96
CA LYS A 229 -11.39 -16.17 -15.75
C LYS A 229 -11.66 -15.43 -14.45
N LEU A 230 -11.97 -14.12 -14.48
CA LEU A 230 -12.03 -13.31 -13.26
C LEU A 230 -13.05 -13.85 -12.24
N GLU A 231 -14.28 -14.04 -12.66
CA GLU A 231 -15.35 -14.48 -11.74
C GLU A 231 -15.09 -15.87 -11.15
N PRO A 232 -14.82 -16.93 -11.95
CA PRO A 232 -14.53 -18.24 -11.38
C PRO A 232 -13.30 -18.23 -10.47
N TYR A 233 -12.27 -17.45 -10.81
CA TYR A 233 -11.06 -17.33 -9.99
C TYR A 233 -11.34 -16.71 -8.63
N LEU A 234 -12.05 -15.57 -8.57
CA LEU A 234 -12.39 -14.91 -7.31
C LEU A 234 -13.31 -15.77 -6.42
N LEU A 235 -14.27 -16.50 -7.02
CA LEU A 235 -15.12 -17.42 -6.28
C LEU A 235 -14.33 -18.61 -5.69
N GLU A 236 -13.27 -19.05 -6.32
CA GLU A 236 -12.37 -20.09 -5.80
C GLU A 236 -11.45 -19.52 -4.70
N LEU A 237 -10.87 -18.34 -4.92
CA LEU A 237 -9.98 -17.68 -3.97
C LEU A 237 -10.69 -17.38 -2.63
N GLY A 238 -11.98 -17.05 -2.68
CA GLY A 238 -12.81 -16.76 -1.50
C GLY A 238 -13.32 -17.97 -0.72
N ARG A 239 -12.98 -19.22 -1.14
CA ARG A 239 -13.31 -20.46 -0.43
C ARG A 239 -12.23 -20.84 0.58
#